data_b38907187fddc839f6c300cb02d07a01
#
_entry.id   b38907187fddc839f6c300cb02d07a01
#
_cell.length_a   1.000
_cell.length_b   1.000
_cell.length_c   1.000
_cell.angle_alpha   90.00
_cell.angle_beta   90.00
_cell.angle_gamma   90.00
#
_symmetry.space_group_name_H-M   'P 1'
#
loop_
_entity.id
_entity.type
_entity.pdbx_description
1 polymer ?
#
loop_
_entity_poly.entity_id
_entity_poly.type
_entity_poly.pdbx_seq_one_letter_code
_entity_poly.pdbx_strand_id
1 'polypeptide(L)'
;RISEHTRGVIINSPNNPSGTVYSEETIKKLSDLLEKKSKEIGRPIFIIADEPYREIVYDGIKVPFVTKYYDNTLVCYSYSKSLSLPGERIGYVLVPDEVYDKDELYAAVCGAGRALGYVCAPSLFQKMIVKCQGATGDINAYKENRDLLYEGLTRIGYHCFKPDGAFYMFVKALEDDSNAFCEKAKEEDVLIVAADGFGCPGWVRISYCVDREMIKRSMPAFE
;
A
#
# COMPACT_ATOMS: atom_id res chain seq x y z
N ARG A 1 -12.29 -15.25 -9.24
CA ARG A 1 -13.59 -14.70 -8.75
C ARG A 1 -14.11 -13.54 -9.62
N ILE A 2 -13.56 -13.36 -10.83
CA ILE A 2 -14.05 -12.34 -11.78
C ILE A 2 -15.33 -12.87 -12.41
N SER A 3 -16.39 -12.06 -12.40
CA SER A 3 -17.71 -12.36 -12.98
C SER A 3 -18.16 -11.22 -13.90
N GLU A 4 -19.32 -11.39 -14.53
CA GLU A 4 -19.97 -10.36 -15.33
C GLU A 4 -20.32 -9.10 -14.54
N HIS A 5 -20.33 -9.15 -13.23
CA HIS A 5 -20.56 -7.99 -12.35
C HIS A 5 -19.28 -7.23 -12.00
N THR A 6 -18.10 -7.83 -12.24
CA THR A 6 -16.81 -7.18 -11.92
C THR A 6 -16.59 -5.96 -12.79
N ARG A 7 -16.32 -4.80 -12.20
CA ARG A 7 -16.03 -3.54 -12.87
C ARG A 7 -14.58 -3.12 -12.75
N GLY A 8 -13.95 -3.47 -11.64
CA GLY A 8 -12.57 -3.12 -11.38
C GLY A 8 -11.93 -4.03 -10.35
N VAL A 9 -10.60 -4.01 -10.34
CA VAL A 9 -9.76 -4.69 -9.37
C VAL A 9 -8.87 -3.63 -8.72
N ILE A 10 -8.90 -3.55 -7.41
CA ILE A 10 -8.01 -2.66 -6.66
C ILE A 10 -6.76 -3.44 -6.32
N ILE A 11 -5.59 -2.88 -6.67
CA ILE A 11 -4.29 -3.42 -6.26
C ILE A 11 -3.54 -2.34 -5.47
N ASN A 12 -2.89 -2.75 -4.38
CA ASN A 12 -2.06 -1.88 -3.57
C ASN A 12 -0.63 -2.44 -3.55
N SER A 13 0.32 -1.71 -4.16
CA SER A 13 1.71 -2.15 -4.27
C SER A 13 2.66 -0.94 -4.32
N PRO A 14 3.60 -0.83 -3.39
CA PRO A 14 3.86 -1.69 -2.22
C PRO A 14 2.64 -1.80 -1.30
N ASN A 15 2.42 -2.98 -0.74
CA ASN A 15 1.17 -3.33 -0.09
C ASN A 15 1.12 -2.93 1.39
N ASN A 16 0.01 -2.37 1.81
CA ASN A 16 -0.41 -2.32 3.20
C ASN A 16 -1.51 -3.39 3.39
N PRO A 17 -1.29 -4.45 4.17
CA PRO A 17 -0.38 -4.54 5.32
C PRO A 17 0.92 -5.36 5.13
N SER A 18 1.10 -6.05 4.00
CA SER A 18 2.14 -7.09 3.89
C SER A 18 3.55 -6.57 3.55
N GLY A 19 3.66 -5.33 3.04
CA GLY A 19 4.93 -4.80 2.53
C GLY A 19 5.38 -5.41 1.18
N THR A 20 4.57 -6.27 0.57
CA THR A 20 4.91 -6.94 -0.69
C THR A 20 4.83 -5.99 -1.87
N VAL A 21 5.77 -6.12 -2.81
CA VAL A 21 5.75 -5.46 -4.12
C VAL A 21 5.40 -6.50 -5.19
N TYR A 22 4.36 -6.25 -5.98
CA TYR A 22 4.04 -7.11 -7.12
C TYR A 22 5.11 -7.02 -8.18
N SER A 23 5.59 -8.18 -8.64
CA SER A 23 6.56 -8.26 -9.73
C SER A 23 5.94 -7.84 -11.07
N GLU A 24 6.79 -7.42 -12.01
CA GLU A 24 6.37 -7.15 -13.38
C GLU A 24 5.63 -8.33 -14.01
N GLU A 25 6.11 -9.55 -13.75
CA GLU A 25 5.47 -10.78 -14.24
C GLU A 25 4.06 -10.95 -13.68
N THR A 26 3.86 -10.65 -12.39
CA THR A 26 2.54 -10.69 -11.75
C THR A 26 1.59 -9.68 -12.37
N ILE A 27 2.05 -8.46 -12.62
CA ILE A 27 1.24 -7.42 -13.27
C ILE A 27 0.89 -7.82 -14.70
N LYS A 28 1.82 -8.35 -15.49
CA LYS A 28 1.56 -8.85 -16.84
C LYS A 28 0.50 -9.95 -16.84
N LYS A 29 0.63 -10.96 -15.97
CA LYS A 29 -0.37 -12.03 -15.85
C LYS A 29 -1.75 -11.52 -15.47
N LEU A 30 -1.82 -10.53 -14.58
CA LEU A 30 -3.08 -9.88 -14.24
C LEU A 30 -3.66 -9.15 -15.44
N SER A 31 -2.85 -8.37 -16.17
CA SER A 31 -3.25 -7.63 -17.37
C SER A 31 -3.82 -8.57 -18.44
N ASP A 32 -3.11 -9.65 -18.77
CA ASP A 32 -3.54 -10.66 -19.74
C ASP A 32 -4.88 -11.28 -19.33
N LEU A 33 -5.05 -11.59 -18.03
CA LEU A 33 -6.29 -12.13 -17.50
C LEU A 33 -7.44 -11.14 -17.64
N LEU A 34 -7.22 -9.86 -17.31
CA LEU A 34 -8.25 -8.83 -17.39
C LEU A 34 -8.62 -8.50 -18.84
N GLU A 35 -7.65 -8.48 -19.75
CA GLU A 35 -7.88 -8.36 -21.19
C GLU A 35 -8.82 -9.48 -21.71
N LYS A 36 -8.48 -10.73 -21.37
CA LYS A 36 -9.29 -11.87 -21.74
C LYS A 36 -10.69 -11.76 -21.17
N LYS A 37 -10.83 -11.47 -19.88
CA LYS A 37 -12.12 -11.36 -19.20
C LYS A 37 -12.96 -10.18 -19.70
N SER A 38 -12.36 -9.06 -20.01
CA SER A 38 -13.02 -7.90 -20.59
C SER A 38 -13.65 -8.24 -21.95
N LYS A 39 -12.93 -9.02 -22.80
CA LYS A 39 -13.45 -9.52 -24.09
C LYS A 39 -14.60 -10.48 -23.90
N GLU A 40 -14.49 -11.43 -22.96
CA GLU A 40 -15.56 -12.39 -22.64
C GLU A 40 -16.85 -11.71 -22.14
N ILE A 41 -16.70 -10.64 -21.35
CA ILE A 41 -17.83 -9.91 -20.73
C ILE A 41 -18.38 -8.81 -21.67
N GLY A 42 -17.62 -8.42 -22.69
CA GLY A 42 -18.00 -7.37 -23.66
C GLY A 42 -17.81 -5.94 -23.15
N ARG A 43 -16.98 -5.70 -22.11
CA ARG A 43 -16.68 -4.39 -21.55
C ARG A 43 -15.39 -4.42 -20.72
N PRO A 44 -14.73 -3.27 -20.52
CA PRO A 44 -13.50 -3.20 -19.76
C PRO A 44 -13.70 -3.52 -18.28
N ILE A 45 -12.67 -4.14 -17.68
CA ILE A 45 -12.50 -4.26 -16.23
C ILE A 45 -11.30 -3.39 -15.89
N PHE A 46 -11.46 -2.40 -15.03
CA PHE A 46 -10.41 -1.45 -14.71
C PHE A 46 -9.47 -1.99 -13.63
N ILE A 47 -8.20 -1.56 -13.66
CA ILE A 47 -7.32 -1.64 -12.50
C ILE A 47 -7.34 -0.28 -11.80
N ILE A 48 -7.53 -0.29 -10.49
CA ILE A 48 -7.32 0.86 -9.61
C ILE A 48 -6.03 0.58 -8.84
N ALA A 49 -4.94 1.18 -9.29
CA ALA A 49 -3.63 1.04 -8.66
C ALA A 49 -3.50 2.05 -7.52
N ASP A 50 -3.57 1.57 -6.28
CA ASP A 50 -3.35 2.37 -5.07
C ASP A 50 -1.87 2.34 -4.71
N GLU A 51 -1.16 3.45 -4.96
CA GLU A 51 0.30 3.54 -4.94
C GLU A 51 0.88 4.57 -3.96
N PRO A 52 0.38 4.73 -2.73
CA PRO A 52 0.89 5.73 -1.81
C PRO A 52 2.31 5.43 -1.29
N TYR A 53 2.80 4.21 -1.49
CA TYR A 53 4.11 3.75 -1.01
C TYR A 53 5.13 3.54 -2.14
N ARG A 54 4.85 3.99 -3.35
CA ARG A 54 5.66 3.72 -4.56
C ARG A 54 7.16 3.96 -4.37
N GLU A 55 7.56 5.03 -3.69
CA GLU A 55 8.95 5.41 -3.45
C GLU A 55 9.57 4.68 -2.25
N ILE A 56 8.73 4.10 -1.37
CA ILE A 56 9.20 3.44 -0.15
C ILE A 56 9.43 1.96 -0.46
N VAL A 57 10.57 1.67 -1.05
CA VAL A 57 11.02 0.33 -1.41
C VAL A 57 12.48 0.13 -1.03
N TYR A 58 12.87 -1.11 -0.85
CA TYR A 58 14.16 -1.48 -0.29
C TYR A 58 14.94 -2.39 -1.25
N ASP A 59 16.23 -2.54 -1.00
CA ASP A 59 17.10 -3.53 -1.63
C ASP A 59 17.12 -3.47 -3.17
N GLY A 60 16.87 -2.28 -3.75
CA GLY A 60 16.86 -2.05 -5.19
C GLY A 60 15.63 -2.57 -5.93
N ILE A 61 14.58 -2.95 -5.19
CA ILE A 61 13.30 -3.37 -5.76
C ILE A 61 12.68 -2.22 -6.55
N LYS A 62 12.12 -2.54 -7.71
CA LYS A 62 11.41 -1.59 -8.58
C LYS A 62 9.93 -1.90 -8.57
N VAL A 63 9.11 -0.87 -8.33
CA VAL A 63 7.66 -0.96 -8.45
C VAL A 63 7.27 -0.81 -9.91
N PRO A 64 6.63 -1.82 -10.54
CA PRO A 64 6.16 -1.71 -11.92
C PRO A 64 5.15 -0.56 -12.06
N PHE A 65 5.20 0.15 -13.17
CA PHE A 65 4.20 1.17 -13.49
C PHE A 65 3.05 0.49 -14.23
N VAL A 66 1.92 0.29 -13.59
CA VAL A 66 0.84 -0.60 -14.06
C VAL A 66 0.28 -0.15 -15.40
N THR A 67 0.19 1.16 -15.65
CA THR A 67 -0.27 1.73 -16.94
C THR A 67 0.58 1.33 -18.16
N LYS A 68 1.79 0.81 -17.96
CA LYS A 68 2.61 0.27 -19.05
C LYS A 68 2.18 -1.12 -19.52
N TYR A 69 1.32 -1.78 -18.76
CA TYR A 69 0.92 -3.17 -19.00
C TYR A 69 -0.57 -3.33 -19.25
N TYR A 70 -1.37 -2.35 -18.80
CA TYR A 70 -2.82 -2.38 -18.95
C TYR A 70 -3.39 -0.97 -19.09
N ASP A 71 -3.99 -0.68 -20.26
CA ASP A 71 -4.50 0.65 -20.58
C ASP A 71 -5.64 1.09 -19.64
N ASN A 72 -6.53 0.17 -19.28
CA ASN A 72 -7.66 0.47 -18.41
C ASN A 72 -7.24 0.55 -16.93
N THR A 73 -6.25 1.40 -16.62
CA THR A 73 -5.69 1.59 -15.29
C THR A 73 -5.86 3.03 -14.81
N LEU A 74 -6.43 3.19 -13.62
CA LEU A 74 -6.40 4.43 -12.85
C LEU A 74 -5.32 4.32 -11.78
N VAL A 75 -4.54 5.39 -11.56
CA VAL A 75 -3.54 5.41 -10.48
C VAL A 75 -3.96 6.39 -9.40
N CYS A 76 -4.11 5.89 -8.18
CA CYS A 76 -4.36 6.68 -6.99
C CYS A 76 -3.04 6.87 -6.24
N TYR A 77 -2.59 8.10 -6.10
CA TYR A 77 -1.36 8.45 -5.42
C TYR A 77 -1.58 9.44 -4.28
N SER A 78 -0.79 9.33 -3.22
CA SER A 78 -0.83 10.24 -2.09
C SER A 78 0.58 10.60 -1.61
N TYR A 79 0.81 11.87 -1.34
CA TYR A 79 2.05 12.38 -0.74
C TYR A 79 2.11 12.17 0.80
N SER A 80 1.09 11.56 1.37
CA SER A 80 1.02 11.26 2.81
C SER A 80 2.18 10.41 3.31
N LYS A 81 2.75 9.56 2.44
CA LYS A 81 3.80 8.61 2.82
C LYS A 81 5.17 9.00 2.29
N SER A 82 5.29 9.25 1.00
CA SER A 82 6.56 9.61 0.35
C SER A 82 7.19 10.90 0.91
N LEU A 83 6.37 11.91 1.21
CA LEU A 83 6.81 13.19 1.77
C LEU A 83 6.48 13.37 3.26
N SER A 84 5.94 12.34 3.93
CA SER A 84 5.51 12.43 5.34
C SER A 84 4.52 13.58 5.60
N LEU A 85 3.59 13.81 4.67
CA LEU A 85 2.59 14.87 4.74
C LEU A 85 1.14 14.33 4.88
N PRO A 86 0.85 13.45 5.86
CA PRO A 86 -0.49 12.88 5.98
C PRO A 86 -1.55 13.91 6.40
N GLY A 87 -1.16 14.94 7.16
CA GLY A 87 -2.04 16.01 7.63
C GLY A 87 -2.51 16.95 6.52
N GLU A 88 -1.72 17.10 5.46
CA GLU A 88 -1.98 18.08 4.40
C GLU A 88 -3.02 17.61 3.38
N ARG A 89 -3.42 16.35 3.44
CA ARG A 89 -4.50 15.77 2.64
C ARG A 89 -4.33 16.01 1.13
N ILE A 90 -3.13 15.73 0.58
CA ILE A 90 -2.79 15.96 -0.82
C ILE A 90 -2.39 14.66 -1.55
N GLY A 91 -2.94 14.48 -2.74
CA GLY A 91 -2.71 13.36 -3.64
C GLY A 91 -3.35 13.65 -4.99
N TYR A 92 -3.37 12.67 -5.87
CA TYR A 92 -4.03 12.77 -7.17
C TYR A 92 -4.56 11.41 -7.64
N VAL A 93 -5.50 11.46 -8.56
CA VAL A 93 -5.91 10.33 -9.38
C VAL A 93 -5.43 10.61 -10.81
N LEU A 94 -4.63 9.72 -11.37
CA LEU A 94 -4.22 9.76 -12.77
C LEU A 94 -5.24 8.96 -13.60
N VAL A 95 -5.81 9.60 -14.60
CA VAL A 95 -6.64 8.99 -15.65
C VAL A 95 -5.82 9.09 -16.95
N PRO A 96 -5.16 8.02 -17.41
CA PRO A 96 -4.36 8.03 -18.64
C PRO A 96 -5.19 8.30 -19.90
N ASP A 97 -4.53 8.74 -20.98
CA ASP A 97 -5.20 9.01 -22.25
C ASP A 97 -5.68 7.74 -22.95
N GLU A 98 -5.04 6.61 -22.69
CA GLU A 98 -5.31 5.30 -23.27
C GLU A 98 -6.51 4.58 -22.64
N VAL A 99 -7.00 5.05 -21.48
CA VAL A 99 -8.09 4.39 -20.78
C VAL A 99 -9.41 4.46 -21.58
N TYR A 100 -10.17 3.39 -21.52
CA TYR A 100 -11.49 3.34 -22.17
C TYR A 100 -12.40 4.45 -21.64
N ASP A 101 -13.02 5.18 -22.58
CA ASP A 101 -13.97 6.26 -22.30
C ASP A 101 -13.41 7.34 -21.34
N LYS A 102 -12.19 7.77 -21.63
CA LYS A 102 -11.37 8.67 -20.82
C LYS A 102 -12.12 9.89 -20.30
N ASP A 103 -12.83 10.59 -21.21
CA ASP A 103 -13.46 11.87 -20.86
C ASP A 103 -14.63 11.69 -19.89
N GLU A 104 -15.46 10.66 -20.10
CA GLU A 104 -16.55 10.30 -19.18
C GLU A 104 -15.99 9.78 -17.85
N LEU A 105 -14.94 8.97 -17.90
CA LEU A 105 -14.29 8.47 -16.69
C LEU A 105 -13.65 9.60 -15.87
N TYR A 106 -12.98 10.53 -16.53
CA TYR A 106 -12.43 11.72 -15.87
C TYR A 106 -13.53 12.57 -15.23
N ALA A 107 -14.62 12.83 -15.97
CA ALA A 107 -15.77 13.55 -15.44
C ALA A 107 -16.39 12.83 -14.23
N ALA A 108 -16.52 11.50 -14.29
CA ALA A 108 -17.04 10.69 -13.20
C ALA A 108 -16.14 10.75 -11.95
N VAL A 109 -14.82 10.67 -12.10
CA VAL A 109 -13.86 10.81 -10.98
C VAL A 109 -13.98 12.19 -10.34
N CYS A 110 -14.04 13.26 -11.15
CA CYS A 110 -14.23 14.62 -10.65
C CYS A 110 -15.60 14.79 -9.94
N GLY A 111 -16.66 14.21 -10.52
CA GLY A 111 -18.00 14.22 -9.93
C GLY A 111 -18.07 13.49 -8.59
N ALA A 112 -17.46 12.31 -8.51
CA ALA A 112 -17.36 11.52 -7.28
C ALA A 112 -16.60 12.28 -6.18
N GLY A 113 -15.46 12.91 -6.55
CA GLY A 113 -14.71 13.75 -5.62
C GLY A 113 -15.56 14.88 -5.03
N ARG A 114 -16.31 15.59 -5.86
CA ARG A 114 -17.22 16.64 -5.40
C ARG A 114 -18.35 16.12 -4.51
N ALA A 115 -18.93 15.00 -4.87
CA ALA A 115 -20.00 14.38 -4.08
C ALA A 115 -19.52 13.98 -2.68
N LEU A 116 -18.24 13.60 -2.56
CA LEU A 116 -17.59 13.29 -1.28
C LEU A 116 -17.08 14.55 -0.53
N GLY A 117 -17.25 15.75 -1.09
CA GLY A 117 -16.79 17.00 -0.49
C GLY A 117 -15.36 17.41 -0.85
N TYR A 118 -14.70 16.70 -1.75
CA TYR A 118 -13.31 16.98 -2.19
C TYR A 118 -13.33 17.69 -3.56
N VAL A 119 -13.22 19.00 -3.57
CA VAL A 119 -13.20 19.76 -4.85
C VAL A 119 -11.81 19.82 -5.43
N CYS A 120 -10.82 20.20 -4.62
CA CYS A 120 -9.40 20.25 -4.99
C CYS A 120 -8.52 20.26 -3.74
N ALA A 121 -7.24 19.90 -3.90
CA ALA A 121 -6.26 20.09 -2.85
C ALA A 121 -5.97 21.59 -2.63
N PRO A 122 -5.59 22.03 -1.41
CA PRO A 122 -5.24 23.43 -1.15
C PRO A 122 -4.13 23.93 -2.08
N SER A 123 -4.32 25.10 -2.68
CA SER A 123 -3.42 25.64 -3.72
C SER A 123 -1.99 25.86 -3.21
N LEU A 124 -1.82 26.18 -1.93
CA LEU A 124 -0.51 26.31 -1.31
C LEU A 124 0.27 24.98 -1.41
N PHE A 125 -0.35 23.87 -1.01
CA PHE A 125 0.29 22.55 -1.04
C PHE A 125 0.52 22.06 -2.46
N GLN A 126 -0.37 22.35 -3.41
CA GLN A 126 -0.12 22.07 -4.82
C GLN A 126 1.17 22.74 -5.31
N LYS A 127 1.39 24.02 -4.98
CA LYS A 127 2.61 24.75 -5.34
C LYS A 127 3.86 24.22 -4.62
N MET A 128 3.71 23.77 -3.38
CA MET A 128 4.83 23.17 -2.61
C MET A 128 5.26 21.83 -3.22
N ILE A 129 4.32 20.95 -3.56
CA ILE A 129 4.60 19.64 -4.16
C ILE A 129 5.41 19.75 -5.45
N VAL A 130 5.13 20.75 -6.29
CA VAL A 130 5.92 20.98 -7.51
C VAL A 130 7.42 21.18 -7.21
N LYS A 131 7.75 21.79 -6.06
CA LYS A 131 9.14 21.99 -5.63
C LYS A 131 9.75 20.79 -4.90
N CYS A 132 8.91 19.85 -4.49
CA CYS A 132 9.30 18.63 -3.77
C CYS A 132 9.38 17.38 -4.68
N GLN A 133 9.28 17.56 -6.01
CA GLN A 133 9.38 16.44 -6.94
C GLN A 133 10.71 15.71 -6.80
N GLY A 134 10.65 14.38 -6.66
CA GLY A 134 11.82 13.53 -6.43
C GLY A 134 12.34 13.52 -4.99
N ALA A 135 11.79 14.34 -4.11
CA ALA A 135 12.09 14.24 -2.68
C ALA A 135 11.31 13.09 -2.03
N THR A 136 11.92 12.48 -1.03
CA THR A 136 11.31 11.43 -0.20
C THR A 136 11.69 11.64 1.26
N GLY A 137 10.96 11.03 2.17
CA GLY A 137 11.44 10.84 3.55
C GLY A 137 12.71 9.98 3.57
N ASP A 138 13.26 9.75 4.74
CA ASP A 138 14.46 8.93 4.93
C ASP A 138 14.13 7.44 4.78
N ILE A 139 14.23 6.94 3.54
CA ILE A 139 13.97 5.53 3.20
C ILE A 139 15.02 4.61 3.83
N ASN A 140 16.25 5.09 4.04
CA ASN A 140 17.30 4.31 4.68
C ASN A 140 16.97 4.05 6.16
N ALA A 141 16.46 5.06 6.87
CA ALA A 141 15.98 4.88 8.24
C ALA A 141 14.86 3.82 8.32
N TYR A 142 13.91 3.83 7.37
CA TYR A 142 12.87 2.78 7.30
C TYR A 142 13.46 1.40 7.01
N LYS A 143 14.45 1.32 6.12
CA LYS A 143 15.14 0.05 5.83
C LYS A 143 15.85 -0.50 7.07
N GLU A 144 16.58 0.34 7.80
CA GLU A 144 17.27 -0.05 9.02
C GLU A 144 16.28 -0.53 10.10
N ASN A 145 15.16 0.16 10.26
CA ASN A 145 14.10 -0.22 11.18
C ASN A 145 13.46 -1.56 10.79
N ARG A 146 13.18 -1.76 9.48
CA ARG A 146 12.69 -3.04 8.94
C ARG A 146 13.65 -4.18 9.27
N ASP A 147 14.93 -3.99 8.97
CA ASP A 147 15.93 -5.04 9.15
C ASP A 147 16.10 -5.36 10.64
N LEU A 148 16.17 -4.35 11.50
CA LEU A 148 16.23 -4.52 12.95
C LEU A 148 15.04 -5.32 13.50
N LEU A 149 13.82 -4.95 13.12
CA LEU A 149 12.59 -5.62 13.57
C LEU A 149 12.52 -7.06 13.02
N TYR A 150 12.81 -7.24 11.72
CA TYR A 150 12.77 -8.55 11.07
C TYR A 150 13.78 -9.52 11.70
N GLU A 151 15.04 -9.10 11.87
CA GLU A 151 16.09 -9.92 12.46
C GLU A 151 15.81 -10.21 13.94
N GLY A 152 15.29 -9.24 14.67
CA GLY A 152 14.89 -9.42 16.06
C GLY A 152 13.81 -10.47 16.22
N LEU A 153 12.69 -10.31 15.53
CA LEU A 153 11.54 -11.23 15.60
C LEU A 153 11.89 -12.64 15.08
N THR A 154 12.62 -12.76 13.96
CA THR A 154 13.01 -14.07 13.44
C THR A 154 13.96 -14.81 14.38
N ARG A 155 14.89 -14.11 15.04
CA ARG A 155 15.84 -14.69 15.99
C ARG A 155 15.13 -15.33 17.20
N ILE A 156 14.04 -14.73 17.67
CA ILE A 156 13.25 -15.26 18.80
C ILE A 156 12.14 -16.21 18.34
N GLY A 157 12.07 -16.54 17.04
CA GLY A 157 11.23 -17.62 16.52
C GLY A 157 9.91 -17.21 15.88
N TYR A 158 9.63 -15.91 15.72
CA TYR A 158 8.44 -15.46 15.00
C TYR A 158 8.54 -15.77 13.52
N HIS A 159 7.43 -16.16 12.93
CA HIS A 159 7.29 -16.27 11.49
C HIS A 159 6.79 -14.94 10.92
N CYS A 160 7.61 -14.29 10.12
CA CYS A 160 7.28 -13.02 9.48
C CYS A 160 7.83 -12.96 8.06
N PHE A 161 7.16 -12.17 7.20
CA PHE A 161 7.64 -11.88 5.85
C PHE A 161 8.49 -10.62 5.88
N LYS A 162 9.68 -10.68 5.26
CA LYS A 162 10.52 -9.51 5.10
C LYS A 162 9.87 -8.56 4.08
N PRO A 163 9.50 -7.33 4.46
CA PRO A 163 8.85 -6.40 3.53
C PRO A 163 9.78 -5.95 2.39
N ASP A 164 9.26 -5.91 1.17
CA ASP A 164 9.89 -5.32 0.00
C ASP A 164 9.77 -3.79 -0.01
N GLY A 165 8.70 -3.26 0.58
CA GLY A 165 8.37 -1.85 0.62
C GLY A 165 7.35 -1.49 1.69
N ALA A 166 6.80 -0.28 1.63
CA ALA A 166 5.99 0.35 2.66
C ALA A 166 6.73 0.41 4.01
N PHE A 167 6.05 0.42 5.12
CA PHE A 167 6.65 0.39 6.46
C PHE A 167 5.84 -0.47 7.44
N TYR A 168 5.34 -1.58 6.91
CA TYR A 168 4.59 -2.58 7.68
C TYR A 168 5.19 -3.96 7.50
N MET A 169 5.10 -4.75 8.55
CA MET A 169 5.53 -6.15 8.56
C MET A 169 4.36 -7.03 9.01
N PHE A 170 4.11 -8.09 8.26
CA PHE A 170 3.19 -9.14 8.66
C PHE A 170 3.94 -10.17 9.48
N VAL A 171 3.41 -10.44 10.68
CA VAL A 171 3.94 -11.37 11.64
C VAL A 171 2.84 -12.34 12.03
N LYS A 172 3.13 -13.63 12.02
CA LYS A 172 2.18 -14.63 12.51
C LYS A 172 2.07 -14.50 14.04
N ALA A 173 0.84 -14.34 14.52
CA ALA A 173 0.59 -14.35 15.95
C ALA A 173 0.97 -15.72 16.56
N LEU A 174 1.39 -15.74 17.82
CA LEU A 174 1.69 -16.98 18.55
C LEU A 174 0.42 -17.73 18.93
N GLU A 175 -0.72 -17.09 18.83
CA GLU A 175 -2.05 -17.62 19.12
C GLU A 175 -2.90 -17.58 17.85
N ASP A 176 -3.89 -18.47 17.74
CA ASP A 176 -4.82 -18.48 16.60
C ASP A 176 -5.71 -17.22 16.57
N ASP A 177 -6.04 -16.69 17.76
CA ASP A 177 -6.76 -15.42 17.91
C ASP A 177 -5.78 -14.24 17.93
N SER A 178 -5.65 -13.58 16.79
CA SER A 178 -4.79 -12.41 16.63
C SER A 178 -5.22 -11.20 17.47
N ASN A 179 -6.51 -11.09 17.82
CA ASN A 179 -6.99 -10.02 18.71
C ASN A 179 -6.55 -10.27 20.15
N ALA A 180 -6.66 -11.51 20.64
CA ALA A 180 -6.17 -11.89 21.95
C ALA A 180 -4.65 -11.64 22.06
N PHE A 181 -3.89 -11.97 21.01
CA PHE A 181 -2.46 -11.67 20.95
C PHE A 181 -2.18 -10.17 21.02
N CYS A 182 -2.96 -9.32 20.30
CA CYS A 182 -2.83 -7.87 20.37
C CYS A 182 -3.13 -7.31 21.77
N GLU A 183 -4.12 -7.86 22.49
CA GLU A 183 -4.41 -7.41 23.85
C GLU A 183 -3.27 -7.77 24.82
N LYS A 184 -2.66 -8.95 24.69
CA LYS A 184 -1.46 -9.30 25.48
C LYS A 184 -0.28 -8.38 25.17
N ALA A 185 -0.02 -8.09 23.89
CA ALA A 185 1.02 -7.14 23.51
C ALA A 185 0.79 -5.75 24.12
N LYS A 186 -0.48 -5.35 24.26
CA LYS A 186 -0.88 -4.08 24.87
C LYS A 186 -0.58 -4.02 26.37
N GLU A 187 -0.64 -5.16 27.09
CA GLU A 187 -0.23 -5.25 28.49
C GLU A 187 1.26 -4.94 28.69
N GLU A 188 2.06 -5.16 27.64
CA GLU A 188 3.50 -4.84 27.56
C GLU A 188 3.79 -3.52 26.85
N ASP A 189 2.81 -2.61 26.76
CA ASP A 189 2.90 -1.31 26.07
C ASP A 189 3.25 -1.39 24.57
N VAL A 190 2.99 -2.53 23.90
CA VAL A 190 3.22 -2.73 22.47
C VAL A 190 1.90 -2.69 21.72
N LEU A 191 1.72 -1.66 20.87
CA LEU A 191 0.51 -1.49 20.09
C LEU A 191 0.70 -2.03 18.66
N ILE A 192 0.05 -3.14 18.36
CA ILE A 192 0.03 -3.82 17.06
C ILE A 192 -1.41 -3.99 16.57
N VAL A 193 -1.61 -4.36 15.33
CA VAL A 193 -2.94 -4.44 14.72
C VAL A 193 -3.22 -5.85 14.25
N ALA A 194 -4.31 -6.45 14.74
CA ALA A 194 -4.79 -7.75 14.27
C ALA A 194 -5.15 -7.69 12.78
N ALA A 195 -4.79 -8.72 12.04
CA ALA A 195 -4.95 -8.73 10.59
C ALA A 195 -6.27 -9.34 10.11
N ASP A 196 -7.21 -9.60 11.00
CA ASP A 196 -8.55 -10.08 10.69
C ASP A 196 -9.29 -9.12 9.74
N GLY A 197 -9.20 -7.81 10.00
CA GLY A 197 -9.76 -6.78 9.13
C GLY A 197 -9.13 -6.69 7.74
N PHE A 198 -7.96 -7.33 7.55
CA PHE A 198 -7.28 -7.49 6.25
C PHE A 198 -7.54 -8.86 5.62
N GLY A 199 -8.43 -9.68 6.19
CA GLY A 199 -8.75 -11.02 5.72
C GLY A 199 -7.66 -12.07 6.02
N CYS A 200 -6.79 -11.83 6.99
CA CYS A 200 -5.68 -12.70 7.36
C CYS A 200 -5.73 -13.02 8.88
N PRO A 201 -6.71 -13.80 9.36
CA PRO A 201 -6.79 -14.17 10.78
C PRO A 201 -5.54 -14.94 11.22
N GLY A 202 -5.18 -14.77 12.49
CA GLY A 202 -3.96 -15.36 13.07
C GLY A 202 -2.66 -14.63 12.69
N TRP A 203 -2.75 -13.46 12.06
CA TRP A 203 -1.63 -12.58 11.75
C TRP A 203 -1.81 -11.22 12.39
N VAL A 204 -0.71 -10.51 12.57
CA VAL A 204 -0.70 -9.11 13.02
C VAL A 204 0.14 -8.26 12.09
N ARG A 205 -0.22 -6.98 12.00
CA ARG A 205 0.57 -5.96 11.30
C ARG A 205 1.34 -5.14 12.33
N ILE A 206 2.65 -5.08 12.17
CA ILE A 206 3.54 -4.20 12.94
C ILE A 206 4.02 -3.07 12.03
N SER A 207 3.91 -1.82 12.49
CA SER A 207 4.46 -0.65 11.80
C SER A 207 5.86 -0.35 12.34
N TYR A 208 6.82 -0.13 11.43
CA TYR A 208 8.19 0.23 11.80
C TYR A 208 8.57 1.67 11.38
N CYS A 209 7.59 2.52 11.03
CA CYS A 209 7.80 3.95 10.83
C CYS A 209 7.82 4.72 12.16
N VAL A 210 8.69 4.30 13.05
CA VAL A 210 8.86 4.79 14.42
C VAL A 210 10.33 5.09 14.69
N ASP A 211 10.62 5.67 15.84
CA ASP A 211 12.01 5.84 16.30
C ASP A 211 12.70 4.47 16.50
N ARG A 212 13.96 4.37 16.08
CA ARG A 212 14.75 3.14 16.16
C ARG A 212 14.86 2.58 17.59
N GLU A 213 15.00 3.45 18.56
CA GLU A 213 15.09 3.07 19.97
C GLU A 213 13.76 2.52 20.50
N MET A 214 12.63 2.95 19.92
CA MET A 214 11.34 2.36 20.24
C MET A 214 11.30 0.88 19.83
N ILE A 215 11.79 0.52 18.63
CA ILE A 215 11.88 -0.87 18.19
C ILE A 215 12.76 -1.68 19.16
N LYS A 216 13.94 -1.17 19.52
CA LYS A 216 14.83 -1.86 20.46
C LYS A 216 14.18 -2.10 21.82
N ARG A 217 13.47 -1.10 22.36
CA ARG A 217 12.79 -1.20 23.64
C ARG A 217 11.60 -2.16 23.63
N SER A 218 10.94 -2.33 22.48
CA SER A 218 9.80 -3.24 22.35
C SER A 218 10.22 -4.72 22.23
N MET A 219 11.47 -4.99 21.83
CA MET A 219 11.91 -6.37 21.60
C MET A 219 11.73 -7.32 22.80
N PRO A 220 12.01 -6.94 24.06
CA PRO A 220 11.79 -7.82 25.21
C PRO A 220 10.32 -8.24 25.41
N ALA A 221 9.36 -7.42 24.96
CA ALA A 221 7.94 -7.76 25.04
C ALA A 221 7.52 -8.88 24.08
N PHE A 222 8.34 -9.21 23.09
CA PHE A 222 8.12 -10.32 22.16
C PHE A 222 8.82 -11.63 22.59
N GLU A 223 9.70 -11.61 23.61
CA GLU A 223 10.38 -12.77 24.17
C GLU A 223 9.50 -13.54 25.19
#